data_d7deae09e05a41d65af2a2c4a51451ba
#
_entry.id   d7deae09e05a41d65af2a2c4a51451ba
#
_cell.length_a   1.000
_cell.length_b   1.000
_cell.length_c   1.000
_cell.angle_alpha   90.00
_cell.angle_beta   90.00
_cell.angle_gamma   90.00
#
_symmetry.space_group_name_H-M   'P 1'
#
loop_
_entity.id
_entity.type
_entity.pdbx_description
1 polymer ?
#
loop_
_entity_poly.entity_id
_entity_poly.type
_entity_poly.pdbx_seq_one_letter_code
_entity_poly.pdbx_strand_id
1 'polypeptide(L)'
;MILRDPVHGLVSFEAPEERIVTMLMDTAEVQRLRRVRQLGVTALAFPGAEHTRFGHAVGSAFVMKRLLARLRDLDDELPPAQRVTEARAQDALAAALLHDVGHGPLSHLFEDAVRGIPHHEEWTARIVLDPSTEVHRVLRSFDAEMPERVAGLVAGHYPVAYLAKAVSGTFDVDRCDYLLRDAYSTGVRYGVFDLDWLLRSLRFAPRGTSDAAPALAIDGAKGLPAIEAFILARLFMFQQIYLHKATRAAEWMIRAALGRASRLVSEGVELPGVPAAIRGASRGEAY
;
A
#
# COMPACT_ATOMS: atom_id res chain seq x y z
N MET A 1 13.48 16.38 0.21
CA MET A 1 12.17 16.78 0.79
C MET A 1 12.09 16.27 2.22
N ILE A 2 11.55 17.08 3.14
CA ILE A 2 11.38 16.71 4.57
C ILE A 2 9.93 16.92 4.96
N LEU A 3 9.31 15.91 5.57
CA LEU A 3 7.91 15.92 6.03
C LEU A 3 7.85 15.58 7.52
N ARG A 4 6.82 16.07 8.22
CA ARG A 4 6.44 15.60 9.55
C ARG A 4 5.29 14.61 9.43
N ASP A 5 5.52 13.38 9.87
CA ASP A 5 4.53 12.32 9.89
C ASP A 5 4.20 11.96 11.35
N PRO A 6 2.92 11.80 11.71
CA PRO A 6 2.53 11.54 13.10
C PRO A 6 2.99 10.17 13.62
N VAL A 7 3.28 9.23 12.74
CA VAL A 7 3.70 7.86 13.08
C VAL A 7 5.21 7.73 13.04
N HIS A 8 5.84 8.20 11.96
CA HIS A 8 7.27 8.01 11.70
C HIS A 8 8.13 9.22 12.09
N GLY A 9 7.53 10.31 12.57
CA GLY A 9 8.25 11.52 12.97
C GLY A 9 8.79 12.29 11.77
N LEU A 10 10.10 12.40 11.63
CA LEU A 10 10.74 13.08 10.51
C LEU A 10 10.94 12.11 9.35
N VAL A 11 10.21 12.31 8.28
CA VAL A 11 10.32 11.55 7.04
C VAL A 11 11.09 12.37 6.02
N SER A 12 12.21 11.84 5.52
CA SER A 12 13.02 12.50 4.48
C SER A 12 13.41 11.52 3.39
N PHE A 13 13.51 12.05 2.16
CA PHE A 13 13.99 11.35 0.97
C PHE A 13 15.09 12.23 0.35
N GLU A 14 16.35 11.88 0.58
CA GLU A 14 17.51 12.73 0.25
C GLU A 14 18.54 12.03 -0.64
N ALA A 15 18.64 10.69 -0.57
CA ALA A 15 19.56 9.93 -1.41
C ALA A 15 19.15 9.98 -2.91
N PRO A 16 20.11 9.84 -3.84
CA PRO A 16 19.80 9.88 -5.27
C PRO A 16 18.70 8.93 -5.72
N GLU A 17 18.71 7.70 -5.22
CA GLU A 17 17.66 6.69 -5.48
C GLU A 17 16.29 7.04 -4.88
N GLU A 18 16.28 7.88 -3.84
CA GLU A 18 15.04 8.30 -3.18
C GLU A 18 14.31 9.44 -3.92
N ARG A 19 15.00 10.08 -4.88
CA ARG A 19 14.43 11.19 -5.67
C ARG A 19 13.17 10.78 -6.40
N ILE A 20 13.04 9.51 -6.79
CA ILE A 20 11.85 9.00 -7.44
C ILE A 20 10.60 9.16 -6.59
N VAL A 21 10.69 8.94 -5.26
CA VAL A 21 9.58 9.13 -4.34
C VAL A 21 9.09 10.56 -4.36
N THR A 22 10.00 11.53 -4.31
CA THR A 22 9.62 12.96 -4.30
C THR A 22 8.97 13.39 -5.60
N MET A 23 9.45 12.88 -6.75
CA MET A 23 8.84 13.18 -8.05
C MET A 23 7.48 12.53 -8.23
N LEU A 24 7.31 11.27 -7.80
CA LEU A 24 6.04 10.57 -7.84
C LEU A 24 5.00 11.19 -6.89
N MET A 25 5.43 11.66 -5.71
CA MET A 25 4.52 12.34 -4.78
C MET A 25 3.86 13.57 -5.39
N ASP A 26 4.52 14.28 -6.30
CA ASP A 26 4.00 15.50 -6.94
C ASP A 26 3.05 15.20 -8.11
N THR A 27 2.89 13.93 -8.52
CA THR A 27 1.97 13.55 -9.60
C THR A 27 0.50 13.70 -9.19
N ALA A 28 -0.37 14.03 -10.14
CA ALA A 28 -1.80 14.21 -9.89
C ALA A 28 -2.45 12.95 -9.30
N GLU A 29 -2.04 11.76 -9.77
CA GLU A 29 -2.57 10.48 -9.33
C GLU A 29 -2.23 10.20 -7.85
N VAL A 30 -1.02 10.51 -7.40
CA VAL A 30 -0.63 10.36 -5.99
C VAL A 30 -1.25 11.48 -5.14
N GLN A 31 -1.27 12.73 -5.61
CA GLN A 31 -1.90 13.84 -4.88
C GLN A 31 -3.41 13.63 -4.67
N ARG A 32 -4.09 12.93 -5.58
CA ARG A 32 -5.49 12.54 -5.44
C ARG A 32 -5.74 11.76 -4.15
N LEU A 33 -4.78 10.94 -3.69
CA LEU A 33 -4.90 10.14 -2.48
C LEU A 33 -5.08 10.98 -1.20
N ARG A 34 -4.76 12.27 -1.21
CA ARG A 34 -5.08 13.21 -0.11
C ARG A 34 -6.58 13.36 0.16
N ARG A 35 -7.42 12.98 -0.81
CA ARG A 35 -8.87 13.05 -0.72
C ARG A 35 -9.51 11.68 -0.49
N VAL A 36 -8.72 10.62 -0.39
CA VAL A 36 -9.18 9.25 -0.17
C VAL A 36 -8.82 8.84 1.26
N ARG A 37 -9.83 8.65 2.10
CA ARG A 37 -9.64 8.20 3.49
C ARG A 37 -9.14 6.76 3.52
N GLN A 38 -8.17 6.47 4.38
CA GLN A 38 -7.63 5.12 4.57
C GLN A 38 -8.70 4.15 5.06
N LEU A 39 -9.42 4.53 6.09
CA LEU A 39 -10.41 3.68 6.75
C LEU A 39 -11.88 4.00 6.38
N GLY A 40 -12.10 4.64 5.23
CA GLY A 40 -13.44 4.90 4.71
C GLY A 40 -14.34 5.60 5.71
N VAL A 41 -15.39 4.91 6.21
CA VAL A 41 -16.40 5.45 7.12
C VAL A 41 -16.12 5.15 8.60
N THR A 42 -14.96 4.61 8.92
CA THR A 42 -14.57 4.24 10.30
C THR A 42 -14.57 5.45 11.24
N ALA A 43 -14.42 6.68 10.73
CA ALA A 43 -14.54 7.92 11.49
C ALA A 43 -15.90 8.07 12.21
N LEU A 44 -16.95 7.38 11.78
CA LEU A 44 -18.24 7.34 12.48
C LEU A 44 -18.14 6.68 13.86
N ALA A 45 -17.24 5.73 14.05
CA ALA A 45 -16.99 5.07 15.31
C ALA A 45 -15.72 5.59 16.01
N PHE A 46 -14.72 6.00 15.25
CA PHE A 46 -13.42 6.49 15.70
C PHE A 46 -13.16 7.87 15.08
N PRO A 47 -13.55 8.98 15.72
CA PRO A 47 -13.51 10.31 15.11
C PRO A 47 -12.15 10.77 14.58
N GLY A 48 -11.05 10.23 15.11
CA GLY A 48 -9.70 10.49 14.64
C GLY A 48 -9.30 9.74 13.36
N ALA A 49 -10.10 8.78 12.89
CA ALA A 49 -9.82 7.97 11.71
C ALA A 49 -10.06 8.73 10.38
N GLU A 50 -9.51 9.94 10.27
CA GLU A 50 -9.63 10.86 9.13
C GLU A 50 -8.37 10.89 8.24
N HIS A 51 -7.35 10.10 8.57
CA HIS A 51 -6.12 10.04 7.80
C HIS A 51 -6.35 9.46 6.38
N THR A 52 -5.48 9.87 5.48
CA THR A 52 -5.65 9.62 4.05
C THR A 52 -4.68 8.58 3.53
N ARG A 53 -5.02 7.97 2.40
CA ARG A 53 -4.12 7.06 1.68
C ARG A 53 -2.81 7.72 1.24
N PHE A 54 -2.79 9.03 1.04
CA PHE A 54 -1.55 9.77 0.78
C PHE A 54 -0.56 9.64 1.94
N GLY A 55 -1.01 9.85 3.19
CA GLY A 55 -0.15 9.70 4.36
C GLY A 55 0.39 8.28 4.50
N HIS A 56 -0.46 7.27 4.23
CA HIS A 56 -0.08 5.87 4.21
C HIS A 56 0.93 5.55 3.09
N ALA A 57 0.70 5.99 1.86
CA ALA A 57 1.62 5.78 0.74
C ALA A 57 3.03 6.32 1.03
N VAL A 58 3.11 7.55 1.60
CA VAL A 58 4.38 8.15 2.03
C VAL A 58 5.03 7.35 3.15
N GLY A 59 4.25 6.89 4.12
CA GLY A 59 4.71 6.06 5.23
C GLY A 59 5.24 4.71 4.75
N SER A 60 4.53 4.03 3.85
CA SER A 60 4.96 2.77 3.24
C SER A 60 6.28 2.92 2.49
N ALA A 61 6.44 4.02 1.70
CA ALA A 61 7.70 4.34 1.05
C ALA A 61 8.83 4.60 2.06
N PHE A 62 8.53 5.25 3.19
CA PHE A 62 9.51 5.49 4.24
C PHE A 62 9.92 4.19 4.98
N VAL A 63 8.97 3.32 5.27
CA VAL A 63 9.28 1.97 5.81
C VAL A 63 10.12 1.17 4.82
N MET A 64 9.82 1.26 3.51
CA MET A 64 10.64 0.64 2.46
C MET A 64 12.07 1.18 2.45
N LYS A 65 12.27 2.49 2.53
CA LYS A 65 13.61 3.11 2.68
C LYS A 65 14.39 2.48 3.85
N ARG A 66 13.77 2.35 5.00
CA ARG A 66 14.38 1.75 6.20
C ARG A 66 14.69 0.26 6.01
N LEU A 67 13.77 -0.47 5.37
CA LEU A 67 13.98 -1.86 5.02
C LEU A 67 15.15 -2.02 4.05
N LEU A 68 15.25 -1.21 3.01
CA LEU A 68 16.35 -1.24 2.03
C LEU A 68 17.70 -0.96 2.70
N ALA A 69 17.76 -0.01 3.63
CA ALA A 69 18.96 0.22 4.43
C ALA A 69 19.36 -1.05 5.21
N ARG A 70 18.39 -1.70 5.85
CA ARG A 70 18.62 -2.96 6.56
C ARG A 70 19.07 -4.10 5.63
N LEU A 71 18.49 -4.21 4.45
CA LEU A 71 18.86 -5.24 3.47
C LEU A 71 20.29 -5.04 2.96
N ARG A 72 20.74 -3.80 2.79
CA ARG A 72 22.13 -3.49 2.43
C ARG A 72 23.12 -3.90 3.53
N ASP A 73 22.74 -3.78 4.81
CA ASP A 73 23.55 -4.32 5.92
C ASP A 73 23.69 -5.85 5.87
N LEU A 74 22.85 -6.54 5.13
CA LEU A 74 22.82 -7.99 4.96
C LEU A 74 23.34 -8.45 3.58
N ASP A 75 23.87 -7.53 2.75
CA ASP A 75 24.29 -7.83 1.38
C ASP A 75 25.34 -8.96 1.29
N ASP A 76 26.17 -9.13 2.32
CA ASP A 76 27.16 -10.22 2.37
C ASP A 76 26.53 -11.61 2.48
N GLU A 77 25.27 -11.69 2.94
CA GLU A 77 24.50 -12.93 3.00
C GLU A 77 23.91 -13.31 1.61
N LEU A 78 24.02 -12.41 0.61
CA LEU A 78 23.40 -12.55 -0.71
C LEU A 78 24.42 -12.74 -1.84
N PRO A 79 24.07 -13.55 -2.87
CA PRO A 79 24.80 -13.52 -4.14
C PRO A 79 24.76 -12.11 -4.73
N PRO A 80 25.81 -11.66 -5.45
CA PRO A 80 25.83 -10.34 -6.10
C PRO A 80 24.60 -10.08 -6.98
N ALA A 81 24.13 -11.09 -7.71
CA ALA A 81 22.95 -11.00 -8.56
C ALA A 81 21.63 -10.77 -7.80
N GLN A 82 21.61 -10.93 -6.49
CA GLN A 82 20.42 -10.77 -5.64
C GLN A 82 20.52 -9.55 -4.70
N ARG A 83 21.63 -8.81 -4.69
CA ARG A 83 21.84 -7.64 -3.83
C ARG A 83 20.96 -6.46 -4.22
N VAL A 84 20.75 -5.55 -3.27
CA VAL A 84 19.98 -4.31 -3.47
C VAL A 84 20.84 -3.31 -4.25
N THR A 85 20.68 -3.24 -5.56
CA THR A 85 21.26 -2.18 -6.40
C THR A 85 20.45 -0.88 -6.29
N GLU A 86 21.02 0.24 -6.75
CA GLU A 86 20.32 1.53 -6.81
C GLU A 86 19.01 1.42 -7.63
N ALA A 87 19.04 0.80 -8.80
CA ALA A 87 17.87 0.60 -9.64
C ALA A 87 16.78 -0.23 -8.93
N ARG A 88 17.15 -1.31 -8.22
CA ARG A 88 16.22 -2.11 -7.44
C ARG A 88 15.64 -1.35 -6.26
N ALA A 89 16.44 -0.49 -5.63
CA ALA A 89 15.96 0.39 -4.56
C ALA A 89 14.94 1.41 -5.09
N GLN A 90 15.19 1.99 -6.25
CA GLN A 90 14.24 2.89 -6.94
C GLN A 90 12.93 2.17 -7.26
N ASP A 91 12.98 0.98 -7.87
CA ASP A 91 11.81 0.17 -8.18
C ASP A 91 10.98 -0.13 -6.91
N ALA A 92 11.66 -0.57 -5.82
CA ALA A 92 11.00 -0.93 -4.57
C ALA A 92 10.37 0.29 -3.86
N LEU A 93 11.05 1.43 -3.84
CA LEU A 93 10.54 2.69 -3.28
C LEU A 93 9.32 3.19 -4.07
N ALA A 94 9.39 3.15 -5.40
CA ALA A 94 8.27 3.52 -6.25
C ALA A 94 7.08 2.58 -6.04
N ALA A 95 7.30 1.27 -6.01
CA ALA A 95 6.25 0.29 -5.76
C ALA A 95 5.59 0.47 -4.38
N ALA A 96 6.38 0.72 -3.33
CA ALA A 96 5.86 0.98 -2.00
C ALA A 96 5.02 2.27 -1.90
N LEU A 97 5.36 3.31 -2.67
CA LEU A 97 4.55 4.53 -2.76
C LEU A 97 3.25 4.31 -3.55
N LEU A 98 3.32 3.52 -4.63
CA LEU A 98 2.26 3.42 -5.64
C LEU A 98 1.30 2.24 -5.43
N HIS A 99 1.58 1.29 -4.51
CA HIS A 99 0.80 0.05 -4.38
C HIS A 99 -0.71 0.31 -4.26
N ASP A 100 -1.10 1.40 -3.61
CA ASP A 100 -2.48 1.80 -3.35
C ASP A 100 -2.98 2.93 -4.26
N VAL A 101 -2.22 3.34 -5.30
CA VAL A 101 -2.59 4.49 -6.13
C VAL A 101 -3.89 4.29 -6.90
N GLY A 102 -4.31 3.05 -7.14
CA GLY A 102 -5.55 2.71 -7.82
C GLY A 102 -6.82 2.84 -6.96
N HIS A 103 -6.70 3.02 -5.65
CA HIS A 103 -7.88 3.14 -4.80
C HIS A 103 -8.74 4.37 -5.10
N GLY A 104 -10.05 4.14 -5.19
CA GLY A 104 -11.09 5.17 -5.27
C GLY A 104 -11.67 5.55 -3.91
N PRO A 105 -12.64 6.48 -3.89
CA PRO A 105 -13.41 6.81 -2.69
C PRO A 105 -14.09 5.58 -2.13
N LEU A 106 -14.12 5.45 -0.79
CA LEU A 106 -14.66 4.29 -0.07
C LEU A 106 -13.93 2.96 -0.33
N SER A 107 -12.83 2.99 -1.09
CA SER A 107 -11.96 1.81 -1.29
C SER A 107 -12.73 0.54 -1.70
N HIS A 108 -12.46 -0.58 -1.08
CA HIS A 108 -13.09 -1.88 -1.35
C HIS A 108 -14.62 -1.85 -1.31
N LEU A 109 -15.22 -0.98 -0.47
CA LEU A 109 -16.67 -0.87 -0.39
C LEU A 109 -17.30 -0.46 -1.74
N PHE A 110 -16.64 0.45 -2.48
CA PHE A 110 -17.10 0.87 -3.80
C PHE A 110 -16.91 -0.23 -4.85
N GLU A 111 -15.77 -0.90 -4.83
CA GLU A 111 -15.46 -2.03 -5.72
C GLU A 111 -16.48 -3.17 -5.56
N ASP A 112 -16.80 -3.51 -4.31
CA ASP A 112 -17.77 -4.56 -4.00
C ASP A 112 -19.24 -4.19 -4.31
N ALA A 113 -19.57 -2.89 -4.25
CA ALA A 113 -20.95 -2.42 -4.38
C ALA A 113 -21.40 -2.23 -5.83
N VAL A 114 -20.48 -1.88 -6.73
CA VAL A 114 -20.78 -1.54 -8.13
C VAL A 114 -20.20 -2.61 -9.05
N ARG A 115 -21.10 -3.35 -9.72
CA ARG A 115 -20.68 -4.43 -10.62
C ARG A 115 -19.87 -3.91 -11.81
N GLY A 116 -18.84 -4.64 -12.19
CA GLY A 116 -18.03 -4.35 -13.38
C GLY A 116 -16.91 -3.33 -13.17
N ILE A 117 -16.73 -2.84 -11.95
CA ILE A 117 -15.57 -2.01 -11.61
C ILE A 117 -14.38 -2.93 -11.35
N PRO A 118 -13.21 -2.69 -11.98
CA PRO A 118 -11.99 -3.38 -11.66
C PRO A 118 -11.56 -3.14 -10.21
N HIS A 119 -10.86 -4.10 -9.61
CA HIS A 119 -10.25 -3.93 -8.29
C HIS A 119 -9.11 -2.89 -8.34
N HIS A 120 -8.81 -2.26 -7.21
CA HIS A 120 -7.77 -1.22 -7.10
C HIS A 120 -6.39 -1.68 -7.59
N GLU A 121 -6.06 -2.96 -7.47
CA GLU A 121 -4.80 -3.52 -7.98
C GLU A 121 -4.73 -3.41 -9.51
N GLU A 122 -5.83 -3.65 -10.21
CA GLU A 122 -5.91 -3.47 -11.67
C GLU A 122 -5.84 -1.98 -12.04
N TRP A 123 -6.50 -1.10 -11.27
CA TRP A 123 -6.37 0.34 -11.45
C TRP A 123 -4.95 0.83 -11.19
N THR A 124 -4.28 0.31 -10.16
CA THR A 124 -2.86 0.61 -9.90
C THR A 124 -2.00 0.23 -11.11
N ALA A 125 -2.18 -0.98 -11.64
CA ALA A 125 -1.45 -1.42 -12.83
C ALA A 125 -1.73 -0.53 -14.04
N ARG A 126 -2.99 -0.15 -14.30
CA ARG A 126 -3.37 0.77 -15.39
C ARG A 126 -2.71 2.13 -15.22
N ILE A 127 -2.77 2.74 -14.04
CA ILE A 127 -2.14 4.05 -13.75
C ILE A 127 -0.63 4.00 -13.98
N VAL A 128 0.03 2.94 -13.54
CA VAL A 128 1.49 2.77 -13.69
C VAL A 128 1.88 2.55 -15.15
N LEU A 129 1.08 1.82 -15.93
CA LEU A 129 1.42 1.42 -17.30
C LEU A 129 0.90 2.37 -18.40
N ASP A 130 -0.09 3.21 -18.10
CA ASP A 130 -0.69 4.12 -19.10
C ASP A 130 0.22 5.33 -19.37
N PRO A 131 0.73 5.50 -20.61
CA PRO A 131 1.59 6.63 -20.99
C PRO A 131 0.96 8.02 -20.78
N SER A 132 -0.34 8.12 -20.66
CA SER A 132 -1.05 9.38 -20.44
C SER A 132 -0.93 9.90 -19.01
N THR A 133 -0.59 9.05 -18.03
CA THR A 133 -0.47 9.42 -16.61
C THR A 133 0.85 10.14 -16.30
N GLU A 134 0.84 10.95 -15.25
CA GLU A 134 2.07 11.57 -14.76
C GLU A 134 2.98 10.55 -14.09
N VAL A 135 2.41 9.58 -13.38
CA VAL A 135 3.13 8.46 -12.76
C VAL A 135 3.97 7.73 -13.81
N HIS A 136 3.37 7.29 -14.92
CA HIS A 136 4.09 6.61 -15.99
C HIS A 136 5.24 7.47 -16.53
N ARG A 137 4.99 8.76 -16.81
CA ARG A 137 6.02 9.67 -17.35
C ARG A 137 7.18 9.85 -16.37
N VAL A 138 6.90 9.95 -15.06
CA VAL A 138 7.95 10.03 -14.04
C VAL A 138 8.76 8.73 -14.03
N LEU A 139 8.15 7.57 -13.95
CA LEU A 139 8.84 6.27 -13.97
C LEU A 139 9.74 6.13 -15.20
N ARG A 140 9.22 6.39 -16.38
CA ARG A 140 9.98 6.34 -17.63
C ARG A 140 11.13 7.33 -17.71
N SER A 141 11.09 8.42 -16.98
CA SER A 141 12.21 9.39 -16.94
C SER A 141 13.43 8.85 -16.20
N PHE A 142 13.28 7.81 -15.36
CA PHE A 142 14.38 7.10 -14.71
C PHE A 142 14.89 5.94 -15.57
N ASP A 143 13.97 5.13 -16.09
CA ASP A 143 14.30 4.01 -16.95
C ASP A 143 13.08 3.60 -17.80
N ALA A 144 13.31 3.23 -19.08
CA ALA A 144 12.25 2.95 -20.03
C ALA A 144 11.36 1.75 -19.64
N GLU A 145 11.91 0.77 -18.91
CA GLU A 145 11.20 -0.45 -18.48
C GLU A 145 10.75 -0.38 -17.01
N MET A 146 10.95 0.77 -16.35
CA MET A 146 10.59 0.91 -14.95
C MET A 146 9.09 0.80 -14.68
N PRO A 147 8.17 1.31 -15.52
CA PRO A 147 6.73 1.11 -15.31
C PRO A 147 6.35 -0.37 -15.20
N GLU A 148 6.89 -1.21 -16.10
CA GLU A 148 6.61 -2.66 -16.11
C GLU A 148 7.19 -3.35 -14.88
N ARG A 149 8.41 -2.98 -14.47
CA ARG A 149 9.04 -3.53 -13.27
C ARG A 149 8.29 -3.14 -12.00
N VAL A 150 7.86 -1.89 -11.89
CA VAL A 150 7.09 -1.38 -10.73
C VAL A 150 5.71 -2.03 -10.68
N ALA A 151 5.00 -2.14 -11.81
CA ALA A 151 3.72 -2.86 -11.89
C ALA A 151 3.88 -4.33 -11.50
N GLY A 152 4.94 -4.98 -11.97
CA GLY A 152 5.29 -6.35 -11.59
C GLY A 152 5.57 -6.48 -10.09
N LEU A 153 6.30 -5.54 -9.49
CA LEU A 153 6.59 -5.52 -8.06
C LEU A 153 5.31 -5.43 -7.21
N VAL A 154 4.40 -4.54 -7.56
CA VAL A 154 3.09 -4.39 -6.89
C VAL A 154 2.27 -5.66 -7.02
N ALA A 155 2.30 -6.32 -8.18
CA ALA A 155 1.62 -7.59 -8.42
C ALA A 155 2.32 -8.81 -7.78
N GLY A 156 3.43 -8.62 -7.06
CA GLY A 156 4.19 -9.71 -6.46
C GLY A 156 5.11 -10.47 -7.42
N HIS A 157 5.33 -9.96 -8.62
CA HIS A 157 6.17 -10.55 -9.67
C HIS A 157 7.41 -9.69 -9.91
N TYR A 158 8.55 -10.11 -9.38
CA TYR A 158 9.82 -9.42 -9.55
C TYR A 158 11.00 -10.39 -9.52
N PRO A 159 12.07 -10.16 -10.29
CA PRO A 159 13.22 -11.10 -10.33
C PRO A 159 13.88 -11.34 -8.97
N VAL A 160 13.79 -10.38 -8.07
CA VAL A 160 14.28 -10.50 -6.69
C VAL A 160 13.07 -10.75 -5.77
N ALA A 161 12.76 -12.02 -5.52
CA ALA A 161 11.54 -12.46 -4.84
C ALA A 161 11.33 -11.84 -3.46
N TYR A 162 12.38 -11.60 -2.68
CA TYR A 162 12.25 -10.98 -1.36
C TYR A 162 11.83 -9.51 -1.43
N LEU A 163 12.18 -8.77 -2.51
CA LEU A 163 11.67 -7.40 -2.71
C LEU A 163 10.19 -7.39 -3.09
N ALA A 164 9.74 -8.34 -3.92
CA ALA A 164 8.31 -8.49 -4.20
C ALA A 164 7.51 -8.75 -2.91
N LYS A 165 8.02 -9.64 -2.04
CA LYS A 165 7.40 -9.92 -0.74
C LYS A 165 7.48 -8.75 0.25
N ALA A 166 8.43 -7.87 0.10
CA ALA A 166 8.53 -6.65 0.91
C ALA A 166 7.44 -5.61 0.57
N VAL A 167 6.92 -5.62 -0.68
CA VAL A 167 5.82 -4.76 -1.13
C VAL A 167 4.46 -5.45 -0.94
N SER A 168 4.35 -6.73 -1.28
CA SER A 168 3.09 -7.49 -1.30
C SER A 168 3.30 -8.90 -0.71
N GLY A 169 3.49 -8.98 0.60
CA GLY A 169 3.77 -10.23 1.31
C GLY A 169 2.96 -10.39 2.60
N THR A 170 3.30 -11.41 3.39
CA THR A 170 2.71 -11.60 4.72
C THR A 170 3.25 -10.58 5.74
N PHE A 171 4.52 -10.24 5.59
CA PHE A 171 5.23 -9.19 6.31
C PHE A 171 5.80 -8.23 5.27
N ASP A 172 5.10 -7.14 5.04
CA ASP A 172 5.40 -6.12 4.04
C ASP A 172 5.37 -4.71 4.64
N VAL A 173 5.85 -3.75 3.89
CA VAL A 173 5.94 -2.35 4.32
C VAL A 173 4.55 -1.70 4.43
N ASP A 174 3.59 -2.17 3.65
CA ASP A 174 2.19 -1.76 3.70
C ASP A 174 1.61 -2.03 5.10
N ARG A 175 1.67 -3.30 5.57
CA ARG A 175 1.20 -3.68 6.91
C ARG A 175 1.97 -2.99 8.02
N CYS A 176 3.27 -2.81 7.85
CA CYS A 176 4.10 -2.12 8.83
C CYS A 176 3.68 -0.66 9.02
N ASP A 177 3.28 0.04 7.95
CA ASP A 177 2.79 1.41 8.07
C ASP A 177 1.35 1.45 8.58
N TYR A 178 0.40 0.76 7.88
CA TYR A 178 -1.01 0.98 8.20
C TYR A 178 -1.39 0.55 9.62
N LEU A 179 -0.82 -0.53 10.16
CA LEU A 179 -1.13 -0.95 11.53
C LEU A 179 -0.78 0.14 12.56
N LEU A 180 0.40 0.73 12.43
CA LEU A 180 0.82 1.83 13.30
C LEU A 180 -0.01 3.10 13.06
N ARG A 181 -0.26 3.44 11.80
CA ARG A 181 -0.99 4.64 11.39
C ARG A 181 -2.46 4.59 11.77
N ASP A 182 -3.10 3.47 11.54
CA ASP A 182 -4.50 3.26 11.91
C ASP A 182 -4.66 3.27 13.44
N ALA A 183 -3.76 2.61 14.17
CA ALA A 183 -3.77 2.63 15.64
C ALA A 183 -3.62 4.06 16.17
N TYR A 184 -2.66 4.83 15.64
CA TYR A 184 -2.48 6.22 16.00
C TYR A 184 -3.73 7.06 15.74
N SER A 185 -4.28 6.95 14.54
CA SER A 185 -5.40 7.77 14.08
C SER A 185 -6.73 7.41 14.76
N THR A 186 -6.95 6.14 15.07
CA THR A 186 -8.14 5.70 15.83
C THR A 186 -8.02 5.93 17.33
N GLY A 187 -6.81 6.25 17.83
CA GLY A 187 -6.54 6.47 19.24
C GLY A 187 -6.40 5.18 20.06
N VAL A 188 -6.33 4.01 19.42
CA VAL A 188 -6.14 2.71 20.09
C VAL A 188 -4.66 2.36 20.19
N ARG A 189 -4.33 1.42 21.07
CA ARG A 189 -2.95 0.93 21.24
C ARG A 189 -2.76 -0.49 20.75
N TYR A 190 -3.77 -1.10 20.16
CA TYR A 190 -3.73 -2.50 19.71
C TYR A 190 -2.78 -2.73 18.54
N GLY A 191 -2.59 -1.74 17.66
CA GLY A 191 -1.75 -1.84 16.46
C GLY A 191 -0.29 -1.43 16.70
N VAL A 192 0.12 -1.13 17.94
CA VAL A 192 1.48 -0.68 18.25
C VAL A 192 2.41 -1.86 18.42
N PHE A 193 3.51 -1.86 17.68
CA PHE A 193 4.62 -2.82 17.79
C PHE A 193 5.96 -2.09 17.53
N ASP A 194 7.07 -2.72 17.92
CA ASP A 194 8.41 -2.15 17.73
C ASP A 194 8.92 -2.43 16.31
N LEU A 195 8.63 -1.49 15.40
CA LEU A 195 9.07 -1.56 14.01
C LEU A 195 10.60 -1.52 13.87
N ASP A 196 11.30 -0.77 14.71
CA ASP A 196 12.76 -0.64 14.67
C ASP A 196 13.42 -1.98 14.98
N TRP A 197 12.95 -2.62 16.05
CA TRP A 197 13.46 -3.92 16.45
C TRP A 197 13.09 -5.02 15.44
N LEU A 198 11.88 -4.94 14.88
CA LEU A 198 11.41 -5.88 13.87
C LEU A 198 12.30 -5.82 12.61
N LEU A 199 12.58 -4.62 12.08
CA LEU A 199 13.48 -4.46 10.93
C LEU A 199 14.91 -4.93 11.25
N ARG A 200 15.45 -4.62 12.45
CA ARG A 200 16.77 -5.09 12.87
C ARG A 200 16.87 -6.60 13.01
N SER A 201 15.77 -7.27 13.30
CA SER A 201 15.69 -8.71 13.47
C SER A 201 15.61 -9.48 12.14
N LEU A 202 15.51 -8.77 11.01
CA LEU A 202 15.51 -9.40 9.69
C LEU A 202 16.87 -10.05 9.39
N ARG A 203 16.80 -11.23 8.77
CA ARG A 203 17.92 -12.03 8.24
C ARG A 203 17.47 -12.66 6.93
N PHE A 204 18.42 -13.19 6.18
CA PHE A 204 18.08 -14.16 5.15
C PHE A 204 18.05 -15.57 5.76
N ALA A 205 17.06 -16.36 5.35
CA ALA A 205 16.98 -17.75 5.76
C ALA A 205 18.26 -18.49 5.31
N PRO A 206 18.81 -19.42 6.15
CA PRO A 206 19.92 -20.24 5.73
C PRO A 206 19.61 -20.94 4.41
N ARG A 207 20.53 -20.88 3.45
CA ARG A 207 20.37 -21.59 2.19
C ARG A 207 20.39 -23.09 2.49
N GLY A 208 19.29 -23.76 2.16
CA GLY A 208 19.29 -25.21 2.10
C GLY A 208 20.19 -25.71 0.94
N THR A 209 20.25 -27.00 0.74
CA THR A 209 21.00 -27.64 -0.36
C THR A 209 20.42 -27.38 -1.75
N SER A 210 19.39 -26.56 -1.88
CA SER A 210 18.70 -26.22 -3.15
C SER A 210 19.07 -24.82 -3.63
N ASP A 211 19.01 -24.58 -4.94
CA ASP A 211 19.13 -23.27 -5.62
C ASP A 211 17.95 -22.32 -5.30
N ALA A 212 17.33 -22.44 -4.14
CA ALA A 212 16.20 -21.64 -3.73
C ALA A 212 16.58 -20.15 -3.64
N ALA A 213 15.70 -19.30 -4.13
CA ALA A 213 15.84 -17.85 -4.03
C ALA A 213 15.95 -17.41 -2.55
N PRO A 214 16.77 -16.37 -2.24
CA PRO A 214 16.87 -15.85 -0.89
C PRO A 214 15.50 -15.46 -0.34
N ALA A 215 15.20 -15.88 0.89
CA ALA A 215 13.95 -15.57 1.57
C ALA A 215 14.24 -14.78 2.84
N LEU A 216 13.48 -13.69 3.05
CA LEU A 216 13.52 -12.95 4.32
C LEU A 216 12.96 -13.81 5.45
N ALA A 217 13.64 -13.78 6.57
CA ALA A 217 13.30 -14.47 7.80
C ALA A 217 13.53 -13.54 9.01
N ILE A 218 13.01 -13.92 10.16
CA ILE A 218 13.25 -13.23 11.43
C ILE A 218 14.24 -14.06 12.25
N ASP A 219 15.22 -13.40 12.85
CA ASP A 219 16.10 -14.01 13.84
C ASP A 219 15.26 -14.54 15.01
N GLY A 220 15.10 -15.88 15.08
CA GLY A 220 14.20 -16.51 16.05
C GLY A 220 14.60 -16.28 17.51
N ALA A 221 15.89 -16.10 17.81
CA ALA A 221 16.34 -15.84 19.18
C ALA A 221 16.06 -14.42 19.65
N LYS A 222 16.18 -13.43 18.76
CA LYS A 222 16.10 -12.01 19.12
C LYS A 222 14.81 -11.34 18.61
N GLY A 223 14.30 -11.79 17.48
CA GLY A 223 13.18 -11.16 16.79
C GLY A 223 11.80 -11.74 17.15
N LEU A 224 11.74 -12.88 17.86
CA LEU A 224 10.47 -13.52 18.17
C LEU A 224 9.47 -12.60 18.87
N PRO A 225 9.83 -11.83 19.92
CA PRO A 225 8.86 -10.91 20.54
C PRO A 225 8.34 -9.84 19.60
N ALA A 226 9.17 -9.34 18.66
CA ALA A 226 8.77 -8.31 17.72
C ALA A 226 7.78 -8.83 16.66
N ILE A 227 8.02 -10.04 16.12
CA ILE A 227 7.11 -10.63 15.16
C ILE A 227 5.79 -11.08 15.80
N GLU A 228 5.84 -11.60 17.04
CA GLU A 228 4.64 -11.93 17.81
C GLU A 228 3.80 -10.66 18.07
N ALA A 229 4.43 -9.56 18.50
CA ALA A 229 3.76 -8.28 18.69
C ALA A 229 3.11 -7.77 17.39
N PHE A 230 3.80 -7.88 16.24
CA PHE A 230 3.24 -7.53 14.93
C PHE A 230 2.02 -8.37 14.57
N ILE A 231 2.08 -9.69 14.78
CA ILE A 231 0.96 -10.60 14.49
C ILE A 231 -0.23 -10.31 15.40
N LEU A 232 0.01 -10.08 16.70
CA LEU A 232 -1.03 -9.73 17.67
C LEU A 232 -1.62 -8.35 17.38
N ALA A 233 -0.80 -7.36 17.02
CA ALA A 233 -1.28 -6.05 16.60
C ALA A 233 -2.25 -6.17 15.43
N ARG A 234 -1.89 -6.94 14.39
CA ARG A 234 -2.77 -7.21 13.25
C ARG A 234 -4.08 -7.87 13.68
N LEU A 235 -4.01 -8.92 14.51
CA LEU A 235 -5.20 -9.63 15.01
C LEU A 235 -6.15 -8.69 15.74
N PHE A 236 -5.63 -7.91 16.67
CA PHE A 236 -6.46 -7.01 17.48
C PHE A 236 -7.02 -5.83 16.66
N MET A 237 -6.25 -5.28 15.72
CA MET A 237 -6.76 -4.24 14.81
C MET A 237 -7.90 -4.78 13.95
N PHE A 238 -7.80 -6.02 13.44
CA PHE A 238 -8.91 -6.66 12.73
C PHE A 238 -10.16 -6.77 13.60
N GLN A 239 -10.04 -7.29 14.82
CA GLN A 239 -11.19 -7.52 15.70
C GLN A 239 -11.82 -6.22 16.21
N GLN A 240 -11.00 -5.22 16.56
CA GLN A 240 -11.49 -4.03 17.27
C GLN A 240 -11.81 -2.87 16.33
N ILE A 241 -11.10 -2.73 15.22
CA ILE A 241 -11.22 -1.59 14.30
C ILE A 241 -11.88 -1.99 12.98
N TYR A 242 -11.26 -2.89 12.22
CA TYR A 242 -11.72 -3.19 10.85
C TYR A 242 -13.05 -3.96 10.83
N LEU A 243 -13.33 -4.75 11.84
CA LEU A 243 -14.63 -5.45 12.02
C LEU A 243 -15.54 -4.77 13.01
N HIS A 244 -15.30 -3.50 13.39
CA HIS A 244 -16.15 -2.81 14.34
C HIS A 244 -17.60 -2.72 13.86
N LYS A 245 -18.55 -3.12 14.73
CA LYS A 245 -19.97 -3.30 14.36
C LYS A 245 -20.62 -2.05 13.75
N ALA A 246 -20.33 -0.85 14.26
CA ALA A 246 -20.90 0.39 13.73
C ALA A 246 -20.35 0.72 12.35
N THR A 247 -19.04 0.54 12.15
CA THR A 247 -18.39 0.71 10.83
C THR A 247 -18.99 -0.25 9.81
N ARG A 248 -19.07 -1.55 10.15
CA ARG A 248 -19.63 -2.59 9.27
C ARG A 248 -21.11 -2.34 8.94
N ALA A 249 -21.90 -1.84 9.89
CA ALA A 249 -23.29 -1.46 9.65
C ALA A 249 -23.39 -0.29 8.65
N ALA A 250 -22.59 0.76 8.81
CA ALA A 250 -22.55 1.89 7.89
C ALA A 250 -22.08 1.47 6.48
N GLU A 251 -21.03 0.65 6.39
CA GLU A 251 -20.56 0.08 5.13
C GLU A 251 -21.63 -0.74 4.43
N TRP A 252 -22.38 -1.57 5.18
CA TRP A 252 -23.48 -2.35 4.61
C TRP A 252 -24.58 -1.46 4.04
N MET A 253 -24.95 -0.38 4.74
CA MET A 253 -25.95 0.58 4.28
C MET A 253 -25.51 1.28 2.99
N ILE A 254 -24.25 1.72 2.93
CA ILE A 254 -23.69 2.36 1.74
C ILE A 254 -23.61 1.37 0.56
N ARG A 255 -23.15 0.15 0.81
CA ARG A 255 -23.14 -0.94 -0.19
C ARG A 255 -24.53 -1.21 -0.75
N ALA A 256 -25.53 -1.30 0.11
CA ALA A 256 -26.92 -1.51 -0.31
C ALA A 256 -27.45 -0.34 -1.17
N ALA A 257 -27.14 0.90 -0.78
CA ALA A 257 -27.53 2.11 -1.53
C ALA A 257 -26.86 2.16 -2.91
N LEU A 258 -25.54 1.97 -2.97
CA LEU A 258 -24.77 1.97 -4.22
C LEU A 258 -25.20 0.82 -5.14
N GLY A 259 -25.36 -0.38 -4.61
CA GLY A 259 -25.82 -1.54 -5.39
C GLY A 259 -27.25 -1.35 -5.93
N ARG A 260 -28.14 -0.69 -5.16
CA ARG A 260 -29.46 -0.31 -5.66
C ARG A 260 -29.38 0.73 -6.78
N ALA A 261 -28.57 1.77 -6.61
CA ALA A 261 -28.37 2.80 -7.63
C ALA A 261 -27.83 2.20 -8.93
N SER A 262 -26.78 1.36 -8.82
CA SER A 262 -26.18 0.66 -9.97
C SER A 262 -27.21 -0.19 -10.72
N ARG A 263 -28.03 -0.96 -10.01
CA ARG A 263 -29.10 -1.77 -10.62
C ARG A 263 -30.14 -0.93 -11.34
N LEU A 264 -30.66 0.13 -10.71
CA LEU A 264 -31.65 1.01 -11.34
C LEU A 264 -31.11 1.67 -12.61
N VAL A 265 -29.85 2.12 -12.60
CA VAL A 265 -29.18 2.65 -13.81
C VAL A 265 -29.08 1.59 -14.89
N SER A 266 -28.73 0.34 -14.56
CA SER A 266 -28.67 -0.75 -15.55
C SER A 266 -30.04 -1.15 -16.11
N GLU A 267 -31.10 -0.92 -15.36
CA GLU A 267 -32.51 -1.09 -15.78
C GLU A 267 -33.05 0.12 -16.58
N GLY A 268 -32.21 1.14 -16.85
CA GLY A 268 -32.57 2.32 -17.64
C GLY A 268 -33.29 3.42 -16.84
N VAL A 269 -33.34 3.32 -15.52
CA VAL A 269 -33.92 4.37 -14.68
C VAL A 269 -32.99 5.57 -14.61
N GLU A 270 -33.46 6.73 -14.95
CA GLU A 270 -32.73 7.98 -14.74
C GLU A 270 -32.77 8.38 -13.26
N LEU A 271 -31.58 8.44 -12.65
CA LEU A 271 -31.42 8.88 -11.26
C LEU A 271 -30.72 10.25 -11.23
N PRO A 272 -31.47 11.33 -10.92
CA PRO A 272 -30.86 12.64 -10.76
C PRO A 272 -29.79 12.64 -9.67
N GLY A 273 -28.62 13.23 -9.94
CA GLY A 273 -27.56 13.39 -8.95
C GLY A 273 -26.67 12.15 -8.74
N VAL A 274 -26.88 11.04 -9.43
CA VAL A 274 -25.92 9.91 -9.39
C VAL A 274 -24.61 10.35 -10.04
N PRO A 275 -23.45 10.18 -9.35
CA PRO A 275 -22.15 10.50 -9.90
C PRO A 275 -21.90 9.81 -11.25
N ALA A 276 -21.21 10.51 -12.16
CA ALA A 276 -20.87 9.97 -13.49
C ALA A 276 -20.16 8.62 -13.39
N ALA A 277 -19.29 8.48 -12.39
CA ALA A 277 -18.59 7.24 -12.07
C ALA A 277 -19.53 6.03 -11.90
N ILE A 278 -20.62 6.16 -11.15
CA ILE A 278 -21.58 5.09 -10.95
C ILE A 278 -22.37 4.82 -12.23
N ARG A 279 -22.73 5.86 -12.97
CA ARG A 279 -23.46 5.72 -14.24
C ARG A 279 -22.63 5.00 -15.29
N GLY A 280 -21.37 5.42 -15.48
CA GLY A 280 -20.47 4.81 -16.45
C GLY A 280 -20.20 3.35 -16.13
N ALA A 281 -19.79 3.05 -14.90
CA ALA A 281 -19.53 1.68 -14.46
C ALA A 281 -20.75 0.76 -14.63
N SER A 282 -21.96 1.26 -14.30
CA SER A 282 -23.20 0.47 -14.46
C SER A 282 -23.58 0.23 -15.92
N ARG A 283 -23.03 0.98 -16.86
CA ARG A 283 -23.19 0.82 -18.31
C ARG A 283 -22.05 0.06 -18.97
N GLY A 284 -21.02 -0.36 -18.20
CA GLY A 284 -19.81 -0.98 -18.75
C GLY A 284 -18.89 0.00 -19.49
N GLU A 285 -19.08 1.29 -19.31
CA GLU A 285 -18.21 2.32 -19.87
C GLU A 285 -16.90 2.34 -19.07
N ALA A 286 -15.75 2.33 -19.76
CA ALA A 286 -14.44 2.48 -19.14
C ALA A 286 -14.28 3.93 -18.61
N TYR A 287 -13.59 4.07 -17.48
CA TYR A 287 -13.20 5.36 -16.91
C TYR A 287 -11.92 5.87 -17.53
#